data_ca147a128f8890711febcaca4aa6fd05
#
_entry.id   ca147a128f8890711febcaca4aa6fd05
#
_cell.length_a   1.000
_cell.length_b   1.000
_cell.length_c   1.000
_cell.angle_alpha   90.00
_cell.angle_beta   90.00
_cell.angle_gamma   90.00
#
_symmetry.space_group_name_H-M   'P 1'
#
loop_
_entity.id
_entity.type
_entity.pdbx_description
1 polymer ?
#
loop_
_entity_poly.entity_id
_entity_poly.type
_entity_poly.pdbx_seq_one_letter_code
_entity_poly.pdbx_strand_id
1 'polypeptide(L)'
;MENLTYDDIFGRLVKSAFEGNMEGEIARINSAGEGYLNDYIKYASGQGEEDKVVFKVRDCETGRGCGEDRCQAACLFNAISRDEEGKVVIKKDYCSSCGECIKVCDYGCLVDKKEFVPLIRILQERTVPVYAIVAPAFAGQFGPDVTPGKLRAALKRLGFYGMVEVALFADMLTLKEALEFDINVRKEGDFVLTSCCCPMWVAMIRKVYKQLVPHISPSVSPMVACGRGVKKIHPEARVVFIGPCVAKKAEAKEEDVKDAVDAVLTFKELQQIFEAVGINPAELEDEPSEHSSEAGRIYARTGGVSQAVAATLQRIRPQRKIRLKAVQADGVRECKRMLEEALDHKGDANFYEGMGCAGGCVGGPQAVIDPKLGTEQVNRYGSQAANRTPADNPYVLELLKTLGYKEIDELLEGEKANMFIRNFDR
;
A
#
# COMPACT_ATOMS: atom_id res chain seq x y z
N MET A 1 -32.36 -18.90 -0.25
CA MET A 1 -31.65 -17.89 -1.05
C MET A 1 -30.24 -17.78 -0.47
N GLU A 2 -29.22 -17.94 -1.28
CA GLU A 2 -27.83 -17.78 -0.82
C GLU A 2 -27.64 -16.32 -0.41
N ASN A 3 -27.16 -16.12 0.81
CA ASN A 3 -26.84 -14.80 1.32
C ASN A 3 -25.50 -14.37 0.68
N LEU A 4 -25.57 -13.74 -0.49
CA LEU A 4 -24.39 -13.32 -1.26
C LEU A 4 -23.62 -12.22 -0.51
N THR A 5 -22.36 -12.47 -0.21
CA THR A 5 -21.46 -11.47 0.33
C THR A 5 -20.92 -10.54 -0.78
N TYR A 6 -20.31 -9.41 -0.37
CA TYR A 6 -19.64 -8.52 -1.30
C TYR A 6 -18.49 -9.20 -2.05
N ASP A 7 -17.77 -10.07 -1.36
CA ASP A 7 -16.65 -10.82 -1.90
C ASP A 7 -17.12 -11.91 -2.90
N ASP A 8 -18.25 -12.58 -2.64
CA ASP A 8 -18.87 -13.52 -3.58
C ASP A 8 -19.26 -12.81 -4.89
N ILE A 9 -19.87 -11.63 -4.77
CA ILE A 9 -20.26 -10.84 -5.94
C ILE A 9 -19.05 -10.41 -6.74
N PHE A 10 -17.98 -9.94 -6.08
CA PHE A 10 -16.74 -9.57 -6.77
C PHE A 10 -16.17 -10.76 -7.55
N GLY A 11 -16.01 -11.93 -6.92
CA GLY A 11 -15.52 -13.14 -7.57
C GLY A 11 -16.37 -13.55 -8.78
N ARG A 12 -17.71 -13.50 -8.64
CA ARG A 12 -18.66 -13.81 -9.75
C ARG A 12 -18.53 -12.81 -10.91
N LEU A 13 -18.40 -11.51 -10.62
CA LEU A 13 -18.20 -10.48 -11.66
C LEU A 13 -16.85 -10.64 -12.36
N VAL A 14 -15.78 -10.94 -11.63
CA VAL A 14 -14.48 -11.23 -12.23
C VAL A 14 -14.58 -12.42 -13.19
N LYS A 15 -15.11 -13.55 -12.72
CA LYS A 15 -15.26 -14.75 -13.55
C LYS A 15 -16.08 -14.47 -14.80
N SER A 16 -17.27 -13.90 -14.65
CA SER A 16 -18.17 -13.61 -15.77
C SER A 16 -17.60 -12.58 -16.76
N ALA A 17 -16.79 -11.62 -16.28
CA ALA A 17 -16.12 -10.68 -17.15
C ALA A 17 -15.01 -11.35 -17.99
N PHE A 18 -14.24 -12.28 -17.41
CA PHE A 18 -13.28 -13.09 -18.16
C PHE A 18 -13.96 -14.01 -19.19
N GLU A 19 -15.16 -14.51 -18.88
CA GLU A 19 -15.97 -15.35 -19.77
C GLU A 19 -16.79 -14.55 -20.81
N GLY A 20 -16.78 -13.21 -20.74
CA GLY A 20 -17.55 -12.35 -21.65
C GLY A 20 -19.07 -12.33 -21.40
N ASN A 21 -19.53 -12.72 -20.19
CA ASN A 21 -20.94 -12.83 -19.81
C ASN A 21 -21.33 -11.99 -18.59
N MET A 22 -20.71 -10.84 -18.40
CA MET A 22 -20.92 -10.01 -17.21
C MET A 22 -22.38 -9.51 -17.09
N GLU A 23 -23.02 -9.11 -18.19
CA GLU A 23 -24.41 -8.65 -18.18
C GLU A 23 -25.39 -9.74 -17.72
N GLY A 24 -25.21 -10.98 -18.19
CA GLY A 24 -26.00 -12.12 -17.77
C GLY A 24 -25.84 -12.43 -16.29
N GLU A 25 -24.64 -12.29 -15.75
CA GLU A 25 -24.37 -12.51 -14.33
C GLU A 25 -24.96 -11.40 -13.46
N ILE A 26 -24.86 -10.14 -13.86
CA ILE A 26 -25.52 -9.02 -13.19
C ILE A 26 -27.03 -9.22 -13.11
N ALA A 27 -27.67 -9.67 -14.21
CA ALA A 27 -29.09 -9.97 -14.24
C ALA A 27 -29.48 -11.10 -13.25
N ARG A 28 -28.64 -12.14 -13.13
CA ARG A 28 -28.84 -13.23 -12.16
C ARG A 28 -28.74 -12.74 -10.71
N ILE A 29 -27.73 -11.93 -10.38
CA ILE A 29 -27.55 -11.37 -9.04
C ILE A 29 -28.76 -10.49 -8.68
N ASN A 30 -29.22 -9.64 -9.59
CA ASN A 30 -30.36 -8.75 -9.39
C ASN A 30 -31.68 -9.52 -9.21
N SER A 31 -31.83 -10.70 -9.81
CA SER A 31 -33.02 -11.54 -9.62
C SER A 31 -33.18 -12.09 -8.19
N ALA A 32 -32.13 -12.02 -7.35
CA ALA A 32 -32.19 -12.36 -5.93
C ALA A 32 -33.01 -11.36 -5.08
N GLY A 33 -33.30 -10.15 -5.62
CA GLY A 33 -34.34 -9.25 -5.11
C GLY A 33 -33.98 -8.36 -3.91
N GLU A 34 -32.74 -8.34 -3.43
CA GLU A 34 -32.30 -7.48 -2.33
C GLU A 34 -31.68 -6.19 -2.85
N GLY A 35 -32.25 -5.02 -2.49
CA GLY A 35 -31.87 -3.71 -3.05
C GLY A 35 -30.38 -3.34 -2.88
N TYR A 36 -29.72 -3.79 -1.80
CA TYR A 36 -28.30 -3.51 -1.55
C TYR A 36 -27.35 -4.24 -2.51
N LEU A 37 -27.82 -5.29 -3.20
CA LEU A 37 -27.02 -6.03 -4.18
C LEU A 37 -26.63 -5.14 -5.37
N ASN A 38 -27.45 -4.15 -5.73
CA ASN A 38 -27.11 -3.17 -6.76
C ASN A 38 -25.87 -2.33 -6.37
N ASP A 39 -25.77 -1.93 -5.11
CA ASP A 39 -24.60 -1.20 -4.62
C ASP A 39 -23.36 -2.11 -4.55
N TYR A 40 -23.54 -3.37 -4.18
CA TYR A 40 -22.46 -4.36 -4.25
C TYR A 40 -21.94 -4.52 -5.69
N ILE A 41 -22.82 -4.73 -6.66
CA ILE A 41 -22.45 -4.82 -8.08
C ILE A 41 -21.71 -3.55 -8.51
N LYS A 42 -22.27 -2.38 -8.20
CA LYS A 42 -21.72 -1.08 -8.55
C LYS A 42 -20.27 -0.94 -8.09
N TYR A 43 -20.02 -1.14 -6.79
CA TYR A 43 -18.66 -0.93 -6.25
C TYR A 43 -17.71 -2.09 -6.57
N ALA A 44 -18.21 -3.34 -6.69
CA ALA A 44 -17.41 -4.48 -7.10
C ALA A 44 -17.01 -4.44 -8.58
N SER A 45 -17.80 -3.79 -9.45
CA SER A 45 -17.44 -3.56 -10.85
C SER A 45 -16.57 -2.31 -11.08
N GLY A 46 -16.16 -1.62 -10.03
CA GLY A 46 -15.29 -0.45 -10.12
C GLY A 46 -16.01 0.89 -10.37
N GLN A 47 -17.34 0.90 -10.31
CA GLN A 47 -18.13 2.12 -10.49
C GLN A 47 -18.23 2.93 -9.18
N GLY A 48 -18.63 4.18 -9.27
CA GLY A 48 -18.80 5.09 -8.13
C GLY A 48 -17.92 6.33 -8.23
N GLU A 49 -18.01 7.21 -7.23
CA GLU A 49 -17.24 8.45 -7.15
C GLU A 49 -15.73 8.16 -7.22
N GLU A 50 -14.99 8.92 -8.04
CA GLU A 50 -13.56 8.65 -8.30
C GLU A 50 -12.70 8.84 -7.04
N ASP A 51 -12.97 9.87 -6.27
CA ASP A 51 -12.19 10.28 -5.10
C ASP A 51 -12.59 9.58 -3.80
N LYS A 52 -13.59 8.68 -3.83
CA LYS A 52 -14.06 7.93 -2.69
C LYS A 52 -13.66 6.47 -2.78
N VAL A 53 -13.20 5.93 -1.67
CA VAL A 53 -12.72 4.54 -1.57
C VAL A 53 -13.65 3.68 -0.71
N VAL A 54 -14.13 4.21 0.43
CA VAL A 54 -14.97 3.49 1.39
C VAL A 54 -16.42 3.93 1.25
N PHE A 55 -17.33 2.96 1.10
CA PHE A 55 -18.75 3.19 0.90
C PHE A 55 -19.59 2.46 1.94
N LYS A 56 -20.70 3.08 2.35
CA LYS A 56 -21.79 2.41 3.04
C LYS A 56 -22.81 1.94 2.00
N VAL A 57 -23.09 0.65 1.97
CA VAL A 57 -24.01 0.01 1.00
C VAL A 57 -25.35 -0.34 1.61
N ARG A 58 -25.40 -0.53 2.94
CA ARG A 58 -26.64 -0.76 3.68
C ARG A 58 -26.51 -0.29 5.13
N ASP A 59 -27.64 -0.09 5.79
CA ASP A 59 -27.66 0.23 7.21
C ASP A 59 -27.46 -1.04 8.06
N CYS A 60 -26.76 -0.89 9.18
CA CYS A 60 -26.75 -1.92 10.20
C CYS A 60 -28.14 -1.96 10.86
N GLU A 61 -28.76 -3.13 10.93
CA GLU A 61 -29.99 -3.29 11.71
C GLU A 61 -29.68 -3.12 13.19
N THR A 62 -30.27 -2.10 13.81
CA THR A 62 -30.22 -1.87 15.27
C THR A 62 -30.77 -3.10 15.98
N GLY A 63 -29.95 -3.76 16.81
CA GLY A 63 -30.32 -4.95 17.57
C GLY A 63 -29.90 -6.29 16.94
N ARG A 64 -29.51 -6.35 15.66
CA ARG A 64 -28.89 -7.49 14.99
C ARG A 64 -27.54 -7.16 14.38
N GLY A 65 -27.07 -5.91 14.54
CA GLY A 65 -25.78 -5.45 14.03
C GLY A 65 -24.62 -5.94 14.90
N CYS A 66 -23.42 -5.43 14.62
CA CYS A 66 -22.16 -5.75 15.30
C CYS A 66 -22.14 -5.33 16.81
N GLY A 67 -23.28 -4.99 17.39
CA GLY A 67 -23.52 -4.69 18.80
C GLY A 67 -23.03 -3.33 19.26
N GLU A 68 -21.85 -2.93 19.13
CA GLU A 68 -21.27 -1.74 19.76
C GLU A 68 -20.48 -0.91 18.74
N ASP A 69 -21.12 -0.17 17.85
CA ASP A 69 -20.47 0.84 17.00
C ASP A 69 -19.01 0.52 16.57
N ARG A 70 -18.72 -0.77 16.33
CA ARG A 70 -17.35 -1.26 16.08
C ARG A 70 -16.63 -0.49 14.99
N CYS A 71 -17.35 -0.13 13.92
CA CYS A 71 -16.77 0.68 12.85
C CYS A 71 -16.46 2.11 13.30
N GLN A 72 -17.27 2.68 14.20
CA GLN A 72 -17.01 3.99 14.80
C GLN A 72 -15.83 3.92 15.76
N ALA A 73 -15.79 2.91 16.63
CA ALA A 73 -14.67 2.67 17.56
C ALA A 73 -13.34 2.39 16.84
N ALA A 74 -13.39 1.70 15.69
CA ALA A 74 -12.22 1.46 14.85
C ALA A 74 -11.78 2.69 14.04
N CYS A 75 -12.63 3.72 13.94
CA CYS A 75 -12.32 4.91 13.14
C CYS A 75 -11.43 5.90 13.89
N LEU A 76 -10.15 5.84 13.64
CA LEU A 76 -9.10 6.61 14.31
C LEU A 76 -9.08 8.10 13.96
N PHE A 77 -9.81 8.48 12.90
CA PHE A 77 -9.98 9.87 12.44
C PHE A 77 -11.36 10.46 12.78
N ASN A 78 -12.18 9.76 13.58
CA ASN A 78 -13.54 10.15 13.92
C ASN A 78 -14.42 10.47 12.69
N ALA A 79 -14.12 9.79 11.57
CA ALA A 79 -14.86 9.98 10.32
C ALA A 79 -16.22 9.25 10.29
N ILE A 80 -16.46 8.34 11.23
CA ILE A 80 -17.72 7.60 11.33
C ILE A 80 -18.52 8.10 12.52
N SER A 81 -19.78 8.41 12.26
CA SER A 81 -20.76 8.83 13.27
C SER A 81 -22.12 8.21 12.94
N ARG A 82 -23.11 8.42 13.82
CA ARG A 82 -24.50 8.15 13.51
C ARG A 82 -25.26 9.46 13.31
N ASP A 83 -26.23 9.44 12.40
CA ASP A 83 -27.20 10.54 12.23
C ASP A 83 -28.33 10.47 13.28
N GLU A 84 -29.31 11.36 13.16
CA GLU A 84 -30.48 11.45 14.06
C GLU A 84 -31.37 10.19 14.00
N GLU A 85 -31.30 9.43 12.89
CA GLU A 85 -32.03 8.17 12.69
C GLU A 85 -31.22 6.95 13.17
N GLY A 86 -30.01 7.17 13.71
CA GLY A 86 -29.11 6.11 14.16
C GLY A 86 -28.35 5.38 13.04
N LYS A 87 -28.40 5.89 11.80
CA LYS A 87 -27.71 5.31 10.64
C LYS A 87 -26.25 5.73 10.61
N VAL A 88 -25.38 4.83 10.18
CA VAL A 88 -23.95 5.10 10.01
C VAL A 88 -23.73 6.12 8.88
N VAL A 89 -22.94 7.16 9.17
CA VAL A 89 -22.51 8.20 8.23
C VAL A 89 -21.00 8.28 8.20
N ILE A 90 -20.43 8.34 7.00
CA ILE A 90 -18.99 8.54 6.77
C ILE A 90 -18.73 9.98 6.37
N LYS A 91 -18.05 10.75 7.23
CA LYS A 91 -17.65 12.14 6.97
C LYS A 91 -16.41 12.14 6.07
N LYS A 92 -16.58 12.54 4.80
CA LYS A 92 -15.55 12.49 3.76
C LYS A 92 -14.26 13.23 4.16
N ASP A 93 -14.39 14.44 4.70
CA ASP A 93 -13.24 15.30 5.02
C ASP A 93 -12.33 14.73 6.12
N TYR A 94 -12.91 13.90 6.99
CA TYR A 94 -12.15 13.22 8.06
C TYR A 94 -11.66 11.85 7.64
N CYS A 95 -12.30 11.20 6.66
CA CYS A 95 -11.95 9.86 6.23
C CYS A 95 -10.56 9.83 5.58
N SER A 96 -9.69 8.95 6.06
CA SER A 96 -8.36 8.68 5.46
C SER A 96 -8.35 7.42 4.58
N SER A 97 -9.54 6.84 4.32
CA SER A 97 -9.67 5.61 3.51
C SER A 97 -8.84 4.41 4.01
N CYS A 98 -8.55 4.34 5.30
CA CYS A 98 -7.67 3.32 5.88
C CYS A 98 -8.22 1.88 5.79
N GLY A 99 -9.54 1.70 5.73
CA GLY A 99 -10.18 0.38 5.65
C GLY A 99 -10.41 -0.32 6.99
N GLU A 100 -10.00 0.26 8.13
CA GLU A 100 -10.21 -0.38 9.45
C GLU A 100 -11.70 -0.61 9.76
N CYS A 101 -12.57 0.30 9.34
CA CYS A 101 -14.02 0.13 9.49
C CYS A 101 -14.58 -1.03 8.65
N ILE A 102 -13.98 -1.33 7.50
CA ILE A 102 -14.34 -2.48 6.66
C ILE A 102 -13.90 -3.77 7.35
N LYS A 103 -12.66 -3.81 7.86
CA LYS A 103 -12.09 -4.97 8.56
C LYS A 103 -12.95 -5.46 9.73
N VAL A 104 -13.59 -4.53 10.45
CA VAL A 104 -14.43 -4.86 11.62
C VAL A 104 -15.93 -4.99 11.29
N CYS A 105 -16.32 -4.86 10.02
CA CYS A 105 -17.70 -4.91 9.58
C CYS A 105 -18.11 -6.31 9.13
N ASP A 106 -18.49 -7.17 10.08
CA ASP A 106 -18.86 -8.57 9.81
C ASP A 106 -20.10 -8.72 8.90
N TYR A 107 -20.89 -7.66 8.73
CA TYR A 107 -22.14 -7.69 7.96
C TYR A 107 -22.01 -7.13 6.54
N GLY A 108 -20.80 -6.71 6.13
CA GLY A 108 -20.58 -6.14 4.80
C GLY A 108 -21.34 -4.84 4.52
N CYS A 109 -21.70 -4.07 5.59
CA CYS A 109 -22.36 -2.76 5.42
C CYS A 109 -21.42 -1.70 4.86
N LEU A 110 -20.12 -1.87 5.13
CA LEU A 110 -19.05 -0.99 4.65
C LEU A 110 -18.15 -1.80 3.71
N VAL A 111 -17.89 -1.24 2.53
CA VAL A 111 -17.07 -1.89 1.48
C VAL A 111 -16.08 -0.89 0.89
N ASP A 112 -15.03 -1.41 0.26
CA ASP A 112 -14.14 -0.61 -0.58
C ASP A 112 -14.47 -0.81 -2.07
N LYS A 113 -14.29 0.23 -2.87
CA LYS A 113 -14.43 0.14 -4.32
C LYS A 113 -13.34 -0.76 -4.90
N LYS A 114 -13.72 -1.78 -5.66
CA LYS A 114 -12.80 -2.65 -6.41
C LYS A 114 -12.36 -1.94 -7.69
N GLU A 115 -11.14 -2.22 -8.16
CA GLU A 115 -10.59 -1.55 -9.35
C GLU A 115 -10.14 -2.53 -10.44
N PHE A 116 -10.43 -3.83 -10.27
CA PHE A 116 -9.94 -4.86 -11.19
C PHE A 116 -10.82 -5.08 -12.43
N VAL A 117 -12.15 -5.10 -12.28
CA VAL A 117 -13.06 -5.44 -13.39
C VAL A 117 -12.82 -4.56 -14.64
N PRO A 118 -12.58 -3.23 -14.51
CA PRO A 118 -12.28 -2.38 -15.67
C PRO A 118 -10.96 -2.73 -16.38
N LEU A 119 -10.05 -3.43 -15.72
CA LEU A 119 -8.75 -3.81 -16.28
C LEU A 119 -8.80 -5.10 -17.10
N ILE A 120 -9.83 -5.96 -16.89
CA ILE A 120 -9.90 -7.31 -17.45
C ILE A 120 -9.74 -7.28 -18.98
N ARG A 121 -10.47 -6.38 -19.63
CA ARG A 121 -10.39 -6.26 -21.10
C ARG A 121 -8.97 -5.93 -21.58
N ILE A 122 -8.29 -4.99 -20.95
CA ILE A 122 -6.93 -4.58 -21.32
C ILE A 122 -5.95 -5.75 -21.09
N LEU A 123 -6.12 -6.49 -20.00
CA LEU A 123 -5.30 -7.66 -19.68
C LEU A 123 -5.51 -8.81 -20.67
N GLN A 124 -6.74 -9.03 -21.15
CA GLN A 124 -7.05 -10.06 -22.15
C GLN A 124 -6.56 -9.67 -23.55
N GLU A 125 -6.85 -8.45 -23.99
CA GLU A 125 -6.50 -7.95 -25.32
C GLU A 125 -5.00 -7.64 -25.45
N ARG A 126 -4.30 -7.37 -24.33
CA ARG A 126 -2.87 -7.01 -24.29
C ARG A 126 -2.50 -5.87 -25.24
N THR A 127 -3.41 -4.92 -25.41
CA THR A 127 -3.24 -3.76 -26.30
C THR A 127 -2.15 -2.80 -25.83
N VAL A 128 -1.93 -2.75 -24.51
CA VAL A 128 -0.85 -2.02 -23.87
C VAL A 128 -0.21 -2.88 -22.78
N PRO A 129 1.08 -2.72 -22.47
CA PRO A 129 1.70 -3.46 -21.37
C PRO A 129 1.12 -3.00 -20.02
N VAL A 130 0.60 -3.94 -19.23
CA VAL A 130 0.13 -3.70 -17.87
C VAL A 130 1.12 -4.32 -16.89
N TYR A 131 1.78 -3.49 -16.10
CA TYR A 131 2.71 -3.96 -15.07
C TYR A 131 2.02 -4.07 -13.70
N ALA A 132 2.21 -5.19 -13.04
CA ALA A 132 1.91 -5.35 -11.63
C ALA A 132 3.10 -4.87 -10.79
N ILE A 133 2.92 -3.85 -9.96
CA ILE A 133 3.91 -3.45 -8.96
C ILE A 133 3.46 -3.94 -7.59
N VAL A 134 4.25 -4.80 -6.95
CA VAL A 134 3.82 -5.57 -5.79
C VAL A 134 4.54 -5.13 -4.52
N ALA A 135 3.76 -4.84 -3.46
CA ALA A 135 4.26 -4.38 -2.17
C ALA A 135 5.15 -5.45 -1.50
N PRO A 136 6.23 -5.07 -0.77
CA PRO A 136 7.13 -6.04 -0.13
C PRO A 136 6.44 -6.98 0.87
N ALA A 137 5.26 -6.61 1.36
CA ALA A 137 4.43 -7.43 2.26
C ALA A 137 3.86 -8.70 1.61
N PHE A 138 4.09 -8.95 0.33
CA PHE A 138 3.53 -10.10 -0.40
C PHE A 138 4.10 -11.45 0.06
N ALA A 139 5.28 -11.46 0.68
CA ALA A 139 5.94 -12.68 1.11
C ALA A 139 5.02 -13.53 2.02
N GLY A 140 4.71 -14.75 1.57
CA GLY A 140 3.86 -15.70 2.27
C GLY A 140 2.34 -15.47 2.16
N GLN A 141 1.87 -14.38 1.55
CA GLN A 141 0.44 -14.04 1.52
C GLN A 141 -0.42 -15.02 0.72
N PHE A 142 0.13 -15.65 -0.30
CA PHE A 142 -0.61 -16.52 -1.22
C PHE A 142 -0.34 -18.02 -0.98
N GLY A 143 0.25 -18.35 0.16
CA GLY A 143 0.57 -19.72 0.58
C GLY A 143 2.06 -19.95 0.78
N PRO A 144 2.43 -20.98 1.57
CA PRO A 144 3.82 -21.26 1.93
C PRO A 144 4.70 -21.68 0.75
N ASP A 145 4.08 -22.24 -0.29
CA ASP A 145 4.76 -22.75 -1.49
C ASP A 145 4.77 -21.74 -2.65
N VAL A 146 4.24 -20.54 -2.44
CA VAL A 146 4.22 -19.48 -3.45
C VAL A 146 5.43 -18.57 -3.29
N THR A 147 6.44 -18.84 -4.12
CA THR A 147 7.64 -18.00 -4.24
C THR A 147 7.35 -16.70 -4.98
N PRO A 148 8.23 -15.69 -4.89
CA PRO A 148 8.10 -14.48 -5.71
C PRO A 148 8.00 -14.78 -7.21
N GLY A 149 8.74 -15.77 -7.70
CA GLY A 149 8.71 -16.18 -9.11
C GLY A 149 7.42 -16.86 -9.51
N LYS A 150 6.84 -17.70 -8.65
CA LYS A 150 5.50 -18.30 -8.89
C LYS A 150 4.39 -17.24 -8.91
N LEU A 151 4.48 -16.24 -8.04
CA LEU A 151 3.55 -15.10 -8.09
C LEU A 151 3.69 -14.32 -9.41
N ARG A 152 4.93 -14.12 -9.87
CA ARG A 152 5.22 -13.51 -11.18
C ARG A 152 4.58 -14.29 -12.33
N ALA A 153 4.75 -15.62 -12.34
CA ALA A 153 4.13 -16.49 -13.33
C ALA A 153 2.59 -16.41 -13.28
N ALA A 154 2.00 -16.38 -12.08
CA ALA A 154 0.54 -16.25 -11.90
C ALA A 154 0.00 -14.93 -12.45
N LEU A 155 0.70 -13.82 -12.19
CA LEU A 155 0.33 -12.50 -12.70
C LEU A 155 0.45 -12.45 -14.23
N LYS A 156 1.49 -13.03 -14.83
CA LYS A 156 1.61 -13.15 -16.29
C LYS A 156 0.48 -13.99 -16.89
N ARG A 157 0.09 -15.08 -16.23
CA ARG A 157 -1.03 -15.91 -16.65
C ARG A 157 -2.36 -15.15 -16.60
N LEU A 158 -2.52 -14.26 -15.64
CA LEU A 158 -3.68 -13.36 -15.51
C LEU A 158 -3.72 -12.29 -16.63
N GLY A 159 -2.62 -12.06 -17.34
CA GLY A 159 -2.51 -11.11 -18.43
C GLY A 159 -1.57 -9.94 -18.22
N PHE A 160 -1.00 -9.80 -17.03
CA PHE A 160 0.02 -8.77 -16.79
C PHE A 160 1.27 -9.01 -17.65
N TYR A 161 1.87 -7.93 -18.13
CA TYR A 161 3.11 -7.98 -18.90
C TYR A 161 4.29 -8.42 -18.03
N GLY A 162 4.35 -7.93 -16.79
CA GLY A 162 5.39 -8.27 -15.84
C GLY A 162 5.04 -7.87 -14.42
N MET A 163 5.87 -8.35 -13.48
CA MET A 163 5.82 -7.99 -12.07
C MET A 163 7.10 -7.25 -11.67
N VAL A 164 6.95 -6.08 -11.05
CA VAL A 164 8.03 -5.33 -10.43
C VAL A 164 7.84 -5.31 -8.91
N GLU A 165 8.86 -5.66 -8.16
CA GLU A 165 8.82 -5.55 -6.71
C GLU A 165 9.02 -4.10 -6.28
N VAL A 166 8.06 -3.56 -5.54
CA VAL A 166 8.15 -2.21 -4.98
C VAL A 166 9.33 -2.07 -4.01
N ALA A 167 9.83 -3.18 -3.47
CA ALA A 167 11.05 -3.24 -2.68
C ALA A 167 12.27 -2.61 -3.38
N LEU A 168 12.37 -2.73 -4.71
CA LEU A 168 13.45 -2.12 -5.50
C LEU A 168 13.40 -0.57 -5.45
N PHE A 169 12.21 0.01 -5.43
CA PHE A 169 12.03 1.45 -5.29
C PHE A 169 12.07 1.91 -3.82
N ALA A 170 11.74 1.02 -2.87
CA ALA A 170 12.03 1.25 -1.46
C ALA A 170 13.54 1.35 -1.21
N ASP A 171 14.36 0.58 -1.93
CA ASP A 171 15.83 0.71 -1.92
C ASP A 171 16.29 2.12 -2.34
N MET A 172 15.73 2.66 -3.42
CA MET A 172 16.07 4.02 -3.87
C MET A 172 15.66 5.10 -2.87
N LEU A 173 14.48 4.93 -2.28
CA LEU A 173 14.02 5.83 -1.21
C LEU A 173 14.85 5.69 0.07
N THR A 174 15.37 4.50 0.36
CA THR A 174 16.30 4.29 1.47
C THR A 174 17.59 5.09 1.28
N LEU A 175 18.15 5.12 0.05
CA LEU A 175 19.29 5.98 -0.26
C LEU A 175 18.94 7.46 -0.04
N LYS A 176 17.79 7.90 -0.56
CA LYS A 176 17.32 9.27 -0.42
C LYS A 176 17.12 9.66 1.05
N GLU A 177 16.40 8.85 1.84
CA GLU A 177 16.16 9.12 3.25
C GLU A 177 17.45 9.10 4.09
N ALA A 178 18.42 8.24 3.74
CA ALA A 178 19.74 8.26 4.38
C ALA A 178 20.49 9.57 4.09
N LEU A 179 20.43 10.08 2.88
CA LEU A 179 21.01 11.38 2.52
C LEU A 179 20.24 12.54 3.18
N GLU A 180 18.90 12.50 3.23
CA GLU A 180 18.09 13.48 3.95
C GLU A 180 18.44 13.54 5.44
N PHE A 181 18.61 12.38 6.08
CA PHE A 181 19.07 12.34 7.45
C PHE A 181 20.46 12.97 7.61
N ASP A 182 21.37 12.74 6.64
CA ASP A 182 22.71 13.30 6.66
C ASP A 182 22.72 14.83 6.64
N ILE A 183 21.83 15.44 5.86
CA ILE A 183 21.77 16.90 5.72
C ILE A 183 20.89 17.58 6.77
N ASN A 184 19.87 16.92 7.31
CA ASN A 184 18.89 17.53 8.19
C ASN A 184 19.20 17.33 9.69
N VAL A 185 19.92 16.26 10.07
CA VAL A 185 20.27 15.97 11.46
C VAL A 185 21.74 16.30 11.71
N ARG A 186 22.07 17.56 12.02
CA ARG A 186 23.45 18.08 12.14
C ARG A 186 23.93 18.30 13.56
N LYS A 187 23.00 18.45 14.51
CA LYS A 187 23.26 18.69 15.92
C LYS A 187 22.30 17.91 16.80
N GLU A 188 22.59 17.86 18.07
CA GLU A 188 21.67 17.34 19.09
C GLU A 188 20.36 18.13 19.08
N GLY A 189 19.22 17.42 19.14
CA GLY A 189 17.87 17.98 19.05
C GLY A 189 17.30 18.06 17.61
N ASP A 190 18.11 17.93 16.57
CA ASP A 190 17.60 17.78 15.22
C ASP A 190 16.97 16.38 15.05
N PHE A 191 15.84 16.30 14.36
CA PHE A 191 15.17 15.04 14.07
C PHE A 191 14.40 15.06 12.75
N VAL A 192 14.11 13.89 12.22
CA VAL A 192 13.29 13.70 11.04
C VAL A 192 12.22 12.65 11.30
N LEU A 193 11.09 12.81 10.61
CA LEU A 193 10.00 11.83 10.52
C LEU A 193 10.11 11.13 9.18
N THR A 194 10.12 9.82 9.20
CA THR A 194 10.16 8.98 8.00
C THR A 194 8.84 8.25 7.76
N SER A 195 8.86 7.19 6.96
CA SER A 195 7.69 6.39 6.58
C SER A 195 6.73 7.11 5.64
N CYS A 196 7.26 7.90 4.71
CA CYS A 196 6.48 8.43 3.58
C CYS A 196 5.70 7.33 2.84
N CYS A 197 6.06 6.07 3.06
CA CYS A 197 5.40 4.89 2.52
C CYS A 197 3.99 4.63 3.09
N CYS A 198 3.67 5.13 4.30
CA CYS A 198 2.39 4.87 4.96
C CYS A 198 1.41 6.05 4.83
N PRO A 199 0.34 5.96 4.00
CA PRO A 199 -0.64 7.04 3.83
C PRO A 199 -1.32 7.45 5.14
N MET A 200 -1.51 6.50 6.07
CA MET A 200 -2.11 6.75 7.38
C MET A 200 -1.22 7.65 8.26
N TRP A 201 0.08 7.37 8.30
CA TRP A 201 1.07 8.16 9.00
C TRP A 201 1.15 9.58 8.43
N VAL A 202 1.26 9.68 7.12
CA VAL A 202 1.27 10.98 6.42
C VAL A 202 -0.01 11.76 6.68
N ALA A 203 -1.19 11.11 6.61
CA ALA A 203 -2.46 11.76 6.91
C ALA A 203 -2.55 12.25 8.35
N MET A 204 -1.99 11.51 9.31
CA MET A 204 -1.96 11.90 10.73
C MET A 204 -1.13 13.17 10.92
N ILE A 205 0.06 13.24 10.33
CA ILE A 205 0.92 14.42 10.41
C ILE A 205 0.25 15.62 9.71
N ARG A 206 -0.22 15.45 8.48
CA ARG A 206 -0.83 16.55 7.70
C ARG A 206 -2.15 17.06 8.28
N LYS A 207 -2.99 16.19 8.85
CA LYS A 207 -4.34 16.59 9.33
C LYS A 207 -4.36 16.96 10.80
N VAL A 208 -3.57 16.29 11.64
CA VAL A 208 -3.63 16.41 13.10
C VAL A 208 -2.40 17.12 13.68
N TYR A 209 -1.19 16.73 13.27
CA TYR A 209 0.08 17.23 13.82
C TYR A 209 0.81 18.14 12.82
N LYS A 210 0.11 19.15 12.29
CA LYS A 210 0.60 20.03 11.20
C LYS A 210 1.94 20.70 11.50
N GLN A 211 2.25 20.99 12.76
CA GLN A 211 3.53 21.55 13.21
C GLN A 211 4.73 20.63 12.95
N LEU A 212 4.48 19.34 12.72
CA LEU A 212 5.52 18.37 12.38
C LEU A 212 5.75 18.19 10.87
N VAL A 213 4.94 18.83 10.01
CA VAL A 213 5.09 18.75 8.55
C VAL A 213 6.50 19.13 8.07
N PRO A 214 7.18 20.15 8.63
CA PRO A 214 8.55 20.49 8.23
C PRO A 214 9.60 19.39 8.50
N HIS A 215 9.26 18.42 9.34
CA HIS A 215 10.17 17.33 9.72
C HIS A 215 9.92 16.03 8.96
N ILE A 216 8.82 15.92 8.20
CA ILE A 216 8.55 14.72 7.40
C ILE A 216 9.40 14.73 6.14
N SER A 217 9.93 13.56 5.76
CA SER A 217 10.58 13.40 4.45
C SER A 217 9.61 13.80 3.33
N PRO A 218 10.00 14.70 2.42
CA PRO A 218 9.18 15.08 1.27
C PRO A 218 9.14 13.99 0.20
N SER A 219 9.53 12.78 0.52
CA SER A 219 9.56 11.67 -0.42
C SER A 219 8.15 11.17 -0.76
N VAL A 220 7.97 10.77 -2.01
CA VAL A 220 6.80 9.96 -2.40
C VAL A 220 6.87 8.57 -1.78
N SER A 221 5.75 7.86 -1.72
CA SER A 221 5.80 6.45 -1.29
C SER A 221 6.50 5.56 -2.32
N PRO A 222 7.03 4.39 -1.90
CA PRO A 222 7.63 3.41 -2.82
C PRO A 222 6.67 2.97 -3.95
N MET A 223 5.36 2.93 -3.69
CA MET A 223 4.34 2.69 -4.71
C MET A 223 4.40 3.74 -5.83
N VAL A 224 4.38 5.01 -5.45
CA VAL A 224 4.42 6.14 -6.39
C VAL A 224 5.76 6.18 -7.13
N ALA A 225 6.87 6.02 -6.41
CA ALA A 225 8.20 5.96 -7.03
C ALA A 225 8.31 4.84 -8.07
N CYS A 226 7.80 3.64 -7.74
CA CYS A 226 7.80 2.50 -8.64
C CYS A 226 6.92 2.75 -9.87
N GLY A 227 5.71 3.26 -9.68
CA GLY A 227 4.81 3.59 -10.78
C GLY A 227 5.40 4.62 -11.75
N ARG A 228 5.95 5.71 -11.23
CA ARG A 228 6.66 6.73 -12.03
C ARG A 228 7.88 6.14 -12.74
N GLY A 229 8.64 5.26 -12.06
CA GLY A 229 9.79 4.59 -12.64
C GLY A 229 9.41 3.69 -13.81
N VAL A 230 8.37 2.87 -13.67
CA VAL A 230 7.85 2.04 -14.76
C VAL A 230 7.39 2.88 -15.93
N LYS A 231 6.58 3.93 -15.69
CA LYS A 231 6.07 4.82 -16.76
C LYS A 231 7.17 5.67 -17.41
N LYS A 232 8.25 5.96 -16.71
CA LYS A 232 9.41 6.65 -17.30
C LYS A 232 10.16 5.76 -18.29
N ILE A 233 10.25 4.45 -18.02
CA ILE A 233 10.91 3.48 -18.90
C ILE A 233 9.95 3.00 -20.01
N HIS A 234 8.68 2.85 -19.67
CA HIS A 234 7.60 2.39 -20.55
C HIS A 234 6.44 3.39 -20.54
N PRO A 235 6.49 4.49 -21.30
CA PRO A 235 5.50 5.58 -21.23
C PRO A 235 4.07 5.14 -21.56
N GLU A 236 3.91 4.10 -22.39
CA GLU A 236 2.62 3.52 -22.78
C GLU A 236 2.03 2.59 -21.72
N ALA A 237 2.81 2.19 -20.72
CA ALA A 237 2.40 1.18 -19.76
C ALA A 237 1.29 1.66 -18.83
N ARG A 238 0.39 0.73 -18.47
CA ARG A 238 -0.48 0.84 -17.30
C ARG A 238 0.19 0.19 -16.10
N VAL A 239 0.00 0.81 -14.94
CA VAL A 239 0.60 0.35 -13.70
C VAL A 239 -0.48 0.03 -12.68
N VAL A 240 -0.47 -1.20 -12.17
CA VAL A 240 -1.40 -1.67 -11.14
C VAL A 240 -0.61 -2.02 -9.89
N PHE A 241 -0.89 -1.31 -8.79
CA PHE A 241 -0.29 -1.64 -7.51
C PHE A 241 -1.07 -2.77 -6.83
N ILE A 242 -0.35 -3.70 -6.21
CA ILE A 242 -0.91 -4.82 -5.46
C ILE A 242 -0.30 -4.84 -4.06
N GLY A 243 -1.14 -4.70 -3.01
CA GLY A 243 -0.65 -4.63 -1.64
C GLY A 243 -1.73 -4.81 -0.57
N PRO A 244 -1.40 -4.78 0.73
CA PRO A 244 -2.36 -5.06 1.81
C PRO A 244 -3.20 -3.86 2.24
N CYS A 245 -3.10 -2.71 1.55
CA CYS A 245 -3.53 -1.42 2.08
C CYS A 245 -4.65 -0.78 1.24
N VAL A 246 -5.82 -0.55 1.85
CA VAL A 246 -6.94 0.16 1.20
C VAL A 246 -6.62 1.64 0.99
N ALA A 247 -5.88 2.28 1.91
CA ALA A 247 -5.51 3.70 1.81
C ALA A 247 -4.65 4.01 0.56
N LYS A 248 -3.98 3.02 -0.02
CA LYS A 248 -3.24 3.16 -1.27
C LYS A 248 -4.15 3.47 -2.47
N LYS A 249 -5.44 3.04 -2.42
CA LYS A 249 -6.44 3.44 -3.42
C LYS A 249 -6.72 4.95 -3.38
N ALA A 250 -6.70 5.54 -2.19
CA ALA A 250 -6.86 6.98 -2.03
C ALA A 250 -5.58 7.74 -2.41
N GLU A 251 -4.41 7.28 -1.96
CA GLU A 251 -3.13 7.89 -2.32
C GLU A 251 -2.93 7.96 -3.83
N ALA A 252 -3.24 6.89 -4.57
CA ALA A 252 -3.11 6.86 -6.02
C ALA A 252 -3.96 7.93 -6.75
N LYS A 253 -4.94 8.52 -6.07
CA LYS A 253 -5.85 9.55 -6.60
C LYS A 253 -5.52 10.97 -6.14
N GLU A 254 -4.52 11.14 -5.25
CA GLU A 254 -4.08 12.47 -4.83
C GLU A 254 -3.45 13.22 -6.01
N GLU A 255 -3.82 14.49 -6.19
CA GLU A 255 -3.48 15.31 -7.36
C GLU A 255 -1.98 15.35 -7.70
N ASP A 256 -1.13 15.32 -6.68
CA ASP A 256 0.33 15.40 -6.84
C ASP A 256 0.99 14.06 -7.23
N VAL A 257 0.26 12.94 -7.20
CA VAL A 257 0.80 11.59 -7.46
C VAL A 257 -0.08 10.71 -8.36
N LYS A 258 -1.23 11.20 -8.84
CA LYS A 258 -2.17 10.43 -9.68
C LYS A 258 -1.60 9.99 -11.03
N ASP A 259 -0.47 10.54 -11.43
CA ASP A 259 0.29 10.16 -12.63
C ASP A 259 0.93 8.78 -12.52
N ALA A 260 1.15 8.28 -11.29
CA ALA A 260 2.02 7.13 -11.04
C ALA A 260 1.32 5.77 -11.25
N VAL A 261 0.09 5.61 -10.75
CA VAL A 261 -0.58 4.31 -10.67
C VAL A 261 -2.01 4.41 -11.22
N ASP A 262 -2.37 3.50 -12.11
CA ASP A 262 -3.67 3.51 -12.79
C ASP A 262 -4.76 2.78 -11.98
N ALA A 263 -4.39 1.78 -11.18
CA ALA A 263 -5.30 1.05 -10.29
C ALA A 263 -4.57 0.43 -9.10
N VAL A 264 -5.31 0.19 -8.03
CA VAL A 264 -4.81 -0.43 -6.81
C VAL A 264 -5.65 -1.64 -6.44
N LEU A 265 -5.01 -2.80 -6.31
CA LEU A 265 -5.60 -4.04 -5.84
C LEU A 265 -5.08 -4.39 -4.47
N THR A 266 -5.91 -5.06 -3.68
CA THR A 266 -5.47 -5.62 -2.41
C THR A 266 -5.04 -7.08 -2.55
N PHE A 267 -4.29 -7.61 -1.57
CA PHE A 267 -3.92 -9.03 -1.58
C PHE A 267 -5.14 -9.94 -1.52
N LYS A 268 -6.16 -9.60 -0.73
CA LYS A 268 -7.43 -10.36 -0.73
C LYS A 268 -8.13 -10.32 -2.07
N GLU A 269 -8.16 -9.15 -2.74
CA GLU A 269 -8.70 -9.06 -4.10
C GLU A 269 -7.93 -9.95 -5.07
N LEU A 270 -6.60 -9.94 -5.03
CA LEU A 270 -5.79 -10.78 -5.91
C LEU A 270 -6.02 -12.26 -5.65
N GLN A 271 -6.15 -12.69 -4.39
CA GLN A 271 -6.51 -14.06 -4.04
C GLN A 271 -7.86 -14.46 -4.64
N GLN A 272 -8.88 -13.62 -4.45
CA GLN A 272 -10.22 -13.85 -5.01
C GLN A 272 -10.22 -13.89 -6.55
N ILE A 273 -9.40 -13.05 -7.19
CA ILE A 273 -9.23 -13.05 -8.64
C ILE A 273 -8.64 -14.40 -9.11
N PHE A 274 -7.56 -14.85 -8.46
CA PHE A 274 -6.95 -16.13 -8.80
C PHE A 274 -7.95 -17.30 -8.64
N GLU A 275 -8.70 -17.32 -7.55
CA GLU A 275 -9.75 -18.31 -7.30
C GLU A 275 -10.86 -18.26 -8.38
N ALA A 276 -11.33 -17.07 -8.72
CA ALA A 276 -12.41 -16.87 -9.69
C ALA A 276 -12.04 -17.36 -11.12
N VAL A 277 -10.77 -17.19 -11.51
CA VAL A 277 -10.28 -17.58 -12.84
C VAL A 277 -9.53 -18.91 -12.85
N GLY A 278 -9.47 -19.63 -11.72
CA GLY A 278 -8.86 -20.95 -11.63
C GLY A 278 -7.34 -20.95 -11.79
N ILE A 279 -6.65 -19.91 -11.31
CA ILE A 279 -5.18 -19.84 -11.26
C ILE A 279 -4.73 -20.24 -9.85
N ASN A 280 -3.96 -21.32 -9.73
CA ASN A 280 -3.29 -21.70 -8.49
C ASN A 280 -1.79 -21.32 -8.58
N PRO A 281 -1.33 -20.27 -7.92
CA PRO A 281 0.08 -19.86 -8.00
C PRO A 281 1.07 -20.94 -7.55
N ALA A 282 0.67 -21.80 -6.58
CA ALA A 282 1.54 -22.84 -6.06
C ALA A 282 1.93 -23.91 -7.09
N GLU A 283 1.08 -24.11 -8.11
CA GLU A 283 1.27 -25.11 -9.18
C GLU A 283 2.10 -24.59 -10.37
N LEU A 284 2.42 -23.29 -10.38
CA LEU A 284 3.13 -22.70 -11.51
C LEU A 284 4.66 -22.89 -11.38
N GLU A 285 5.34 -22.84 -12.52
CA GLU A 285 6.78 -22.83 -12.57
C GLU A 285 7.33 -21.54 -11.93
N ASP A 286 8.46 -21.68 -11.23
CA ASP A 286 9.13 -20.55 -10.60
C ASP A 286 9.89 -19.74 -11.65
N GLU A 287 9.62 -18.44 -11.73
CA GLU A 287 10.35 -17.48 -12.56
C GLU A 287 11.23 -16.60 -11.65
N PRO A 288 12.41 -17.08 -11.22
CA PRO A 288 13.23 -16.36 -10.28
C PRO A 288 13.74 -15.05 -10.87
N SER A 289 13.72 -14.02 -10.07
CA SER A 289 14.30 -12.72 -10.40
C SER A 289 14.61 -12.01 -9.09
N GLU A 290 15.82 -11.52 -8.94
CA GLU A 290 16.27 -10.87 -7.73
C GLU A 290 16.86 -9.50 -8.07
N HIS A 291 16.23 -8.43 -7.56
CA HIS A 291 16.63 -7.07 -7.86
C HIS A 291 16.72 -6.17 -6.62
N SER A 292 15.97 -6.47 -5.56
CA SER A 292 15.91 -5.66 -4.35
C SER A 292 16.89 -6.13 -3.28
N SER A 293 17.39 -5.21 -2.45
CA SER A 293 18.21 -5.54 -1.28
C SER A 293 17.35 -5.96 -0.08
N GLU A 294 18.01 -6.50 0.97
CA GLU A 294 17.36 -6.74 2.27
C GLU A 294 16.65 -5.49 2.75
N ALA A 295 17.30 -4.32 2.65
CA ALA A 295 16.76 -3.03 3.07
C ALA A 295 15.36 -2.74 2.46
N GLY A 296 15.19 -2.86 1.15
CA GLY A 296 13.89 -2.63 0.50
C GLY A 296 12.84 -3.68 0.85
N ARG A 297 13.24 -4.95 1.03
CA ARG A 297 12.32 -6.05 1.35
C ARG A 297 11.72 -5.91 2.74
N ILE A 298 12.48 -5.45 3.74
CA ILE A 298 12.01 -5.33 5.13
C ILE A 298 11.14 -4.09 5.40
N TYR A 299 10.93 -3.20 4.43
CA TYR A 299 10.03 -2.04 4.56
C TYR A 299 8.60 -2.41 4.95
N ALA A 300 8.20 -3.65 4.68
CA ALA A 300 6.84 -4.13 4.94
C ALA A 300 6.48 -4.28 6.43
N ARG A 301 7.46 -4.28 7.33
CA ARG A 301 7.24 -4.47 8.76
C ARG A 301 7.71 -3.27 9.57
N THR A 302 7.15 -3.10 10.75
CA THR A 302 7.57 -2.07 11.72
C THR A 302 9.07 -2.18 12.01
N GLY A 303 9.76 -1.05 12.05
CA GLY A 303 11.20 -0.97 12.23
C GLY A 303 12.02 -1.32 10.97
N GLY A 304 11.35 -1.71 9.87
CA GLY A 304 12.03 -2.05 8.63
C GLY A 304 12.66 -0.85 7.95
N VAL A 305 11.95 0.28 7.91
CA VAL A 305 12.45 1.52 7.30
C VAL A 305 13.66 2.04 8.08
N SER A 306 13.53 2.17 9.40
CA SER A 306 14.62 2.66 10.24
C SER A 306 15.87 1.78 10.19
N GLN A 307 15.71 0.45 10.14
CA GLN A 307 16.85 -0.47 9.96
C GLN A 307 17.50 -0.29 8.58
N ALA A 308 16.71 -0.18 7.52
CA ALA A 308 17.19 0.01 6.16
C ALA A 308 17.98 1.32 6.03
N VAL A 309 17.41 2.43 6.53
CA VAL A 309 18.05 3.76 6.49
C VAL A 309 19.32 3.78 7.35
N ALA A 310 19.29 3.22 8.57
CA ALA A 310 20.45 3.18 9.43
C ALA A 310 21.62 2.39 8.81
N ALA A 311 21.36 1.21 8.25
CA ALA A 311 22.36 0.38 7.59
C ALA A 311 22.94 1.09 6.35
N THR A 312 22.09 1.71 5.56
CA THR A 312 22.50 2.44 4.35
C THR A 312 23.30 3.70 4.70
N LEU A 313 22.85 4.48 5.69
CA LEU A 313 23.57 5.65 6.18
C LEU A 313 24.98 5.27 6.68
N GLN A 314 25.08 4.21 7.47
CA GLN A 314 26.37 3.73 7.93
C GLN A 314 27.29 3.32 6.76
N ARG A 315 26.73 2.75 5.69
CA ARG A 315 27.47 2.32 4.50
C ARG A 315 27.96 3.50 3.66
N ILE A 316 27.13 4.55 3.45
CA ILE A 316 27.49 5.71 2.61
C ILE A 316 28.20 6.82 3.40
N ARG A 317 28.03 6.90 4.72
CA ARG A 317 28.63 7.91 5.61
C ARG A 317 29.26 7.29 6.87
N PRO A 318 30.28 6.40 6.74
CA PRO A 318 30.82 5.61 7.86
C PRO A 318 31.46 6.49 8.96
N GLN A 319 31.94 7.68 8.60
CA GLN A 319 32.63 8.62 9.53
C GLN A 319 31.66 9.58 10.26
N ARG A 320 30.33 9.43 10.02
CA ARG A 320 29.35 10.29 10.63
C ARG A 320 29.35 10.19 12.16
N LYS A 321 29.44 11.34 12.86
CA LYS A 321 29.48 11.40 14.34
C LYS A 321 28.10 11.18 14.96
N ILE A 322 27.06 11.86 14.43
CA ILE A 322 25.69 11.73 14.92
C ILE A 322 25.08 10.44 14.34
N ARG A 323 24.88 9.46 15.20
CA ARG A 323 24.27 8.19 14.81
C ARG A 323 22.77 8.31 14.73
N LEU A 324 22.15 7.54 13.84
CA LEU A 324 20.69 7.42 13.76
C LEU A 324 20.20 6.66 14.99
N LYS A 325 19.31 7.30 15.76
CA LYS A 325 18.61 6.76 16.93
C LYS A 325 17.12 6.72 16.62
N ALA A 326 16.65 5.55 16.25
CA ALA A 326 15.27 5.39 15.82
C ALA A 326 14.33 5.05 16.97
N VAL A 327 13.12 5.62 16.90
CA VAL A 327 11.93 5.16 17.62
C VAL A 327 10.88 4.76 16.59
N GLN A 328 10.24 3.61 16.80
CA GLN A 328 9.23 3.06 15.92
C GLN A 328 7.90 2.93 16.65
N ALA A 329 6.80 3.21 15.93
CA ALA A 329 5.46 2.96 16.43
C ALA A 329 4.61 2.33 15.33
N ASP A 330 3.75 1.41 15.71
CA ASP A 330 2.75 0.83 14.83
C ASP A 330 1.33 0.86 15.43
N GLY A 331 0.35 0.92 14.55
CA GLY A 331 -1.00 1.25 14.96
C GLY A 331 -1.15 2.72 15.33
N VAL A 332 -2.31 3.29 15.00
CA VAL A 332 -2.53 4.75 15.12
C VAL A 332 -2.38 5.27 16.55
N ARG A 333 -2.77 4.50 17.56
CA ARG A 333 -2.66 4.93 18.97
C ARG A 333 -1.20 5.18 19.37
N GLU A 334 -0.34 4.21 19.07
CA GLU A 334 1.09 4.30 19.42
C GLU A 334 1.78 5.37 18.57
N CYS A 335 1.41 5.50 17.29
CA CYS A 335 1.90 6.58 16.45
C CYS A 335 1.53 7.97 16.99
N LYS A 336 0.30 8.16 17.48
CA LYS A 336 -0.11 9.44 18.12
C LYS A 336 0.74 9.74 19.35
N ARG A 337 0.93 8.75 20.23
CA ARG A 337 1.77 8.91 21.42
C ARG A 337 3.20 9.31 21.05
N MET A 338 3.79 8.64 20.07
CA MET A 338 5.15 8.93 19.60
C MET A 338 5.25 10.36 19.02
N LEU A 339 4.24 10.83 18.28
CA LEU A 339 4.22 12.20 17.73
C LEU A 339 4.08 13.25 18.84
N GLU A 340 3.29 12.98 19.88
CA GLU A 340 3.15 13.86 21.05
C GLU A 340 4.48 13.93 21.83
N GLU A 341 5.16 12.81 22.03
CA GLU A 341 6.48 12.76 22.65
C GLU A 341 7.54 13.51 21.81
N ALA A 342 7.49 13.41 20.49
CA ALA A 342 8.37 14.14 19.58
C ALA A 342 8.15 15.67 19.67
N LEU A 343 6.89 16.12 19.77
CA LEU A 343 6.54 17.53 19.96
C LEU A 343 7.04 18.09 21.29
N ASP A 344 6.97 17.30 22.34
CA ASP A 344 7.44 17.67 23.67
C ASP A 344 8.98 17.59 23.79
N HIS A 345 9.68 17.23 22.73
CA HIS A 345 11.14 16.98 22.73
C HIS A 345 11.56 15.97 23.81
N LYS A 346 10.73 14.96 24.06
CA LYS A 346 11.01 13.89 25.02
C LYS A 346 11.88 12.81 24.38
N GLY A 347 12.99 12.48 25.04
CA GLY A 347 13.90 11.43 24.58
C GLY A 347 15.07 11.97 23.74
N ASP A 348 15.88 11.03 23.24
CA ASP A 348 17.10 11.33 22.48
C ASP A 348 17.02 10.79 21.03
N ALA A 349 15.82 10.39 20.59
CA ALA A 349 15.58 9.92 19.24
C ALA A 349 15.71 11.07 18.23
N ASN A 350 16.29 10.74 17.08
CA ASN A 350 16.42 11.67 15.96
C ASN A 350 15.84 11.15 14.64
N PHE A 351 15.16 9.99 14.71
CA PHE A 351 14.52 9.33 13.57
C PHE A 351 13.25 8.63 14.03
N TYR A 352 12.10 9.07 13.56
CA TYR A 352 10.79 8.56 13.97
C TYR A 352 10.11 7.83 12.83
N GLU A 353 9.85 6.53 13.01
CA GLU A 353 9.14 5.70 12.04
C GLU A 353 7.73 5.38 12.55
N GLY A 354 6.69 5.76 11.80
CA GLY A 354 5.30 5.45 12.12
C GLY A 354 4.62 4.61 11.04
N MET A 355 3.97 3.53 11.44
CA MET A 355 3.14 2.69 10.60
C MET A 355 1.71 2.67 11.11
N GLY A 356 0.72 3.00 10.26
CA GLY A 356 -0.69 3.06 10.66
C GLY A 356 -1.31 1.73 11.10
N CYS A 357 -0.76 0.61 10.64
CA CYS A 357 -1.23 -0.74 10.95
C CYS A 357 -0.30 -1.41 11.96
N ALA A 358 -0.85 -2.21 12.87
CA ALA A 358 -0.07 -3.02 13.82
C ALA A 358 0.81 -4.04 13.08
N GLY A 359 2.10 -4.06 13.39
CA GLY A 359 3.12 -4.86 12.69
C GLY A 359 3.64 -4.24 11.39
N GLY A 360 3.12 -3.08 10.97
CA GLY A 360 3.43 -2.45 9.68
C GLY A 360 2.50 -2.90 8.55
N CYS A 361 2.98 -2.85 7.31
CA CYS A 361 2.17 -3.23 6.13
C CYS A 361 1.72 -4.70 6.16
N VAL A 362 2.47 -5.60 6.78
CA VAL A 362 2.09 -7.02 6.96
C VAL A 362 0.80 -7.18 7.78
N GLY A 363 0.46 -6.20 8.63
CA GLY A 363 -0.80 -6.14 9.39
C GLY A 363 -1.89 -5.29 8.72
N GLY A 364 -1.71 -4.91 7.47
CA GLY A 364 -2.69 -4.12 6.71
C GLY A 364 -4.08 -4.77 6.67
N PRO A 365 -5.16 -3.95 6.50
CA PRO A 365 -6.54 -4.43 6.62
C PRO A 365 -6.92 -5.49 5.57
N GLN A 366 -6.16 -5.60 4.50
CA GLN A 366 -6.37 -6.56 3.41
C GLN A 366 -5.19 -7.53 3.25
N ALA A 367 -4.39 -7.73 4.30
CA ALA A 367 -3.45 -8.85 4.38
C ALA A 367 -4.22 -10.17 4.51
N VAL A 368 -3.67 -11.25 3.96
CA VAL A 368 -4.29 -12.58 3.96
C VAL A 368 -3.86 -13.40 5.16
N ILE A 369 -2.59 -13.25 5.57
CA ILE A 369 -2.02 -13.99 6.70
C ILE A 369 -1.92 -13.14 7.96
N ASP A 370 -1.74 -13.80 9.10
CA ASP A 370 -1.52 -13.14 10.39
C ASP A 370 -0.27 -12.23 10.34
N PRO A 371 -0.30 -11.03 10.98
CA PRO A 371 0.81 -10.08 10.95
C PRO A 371 2.14 -10.61 11.49
N LYS A 372 2.14 -11.51 12.49
CA LYS A 372 3.36 -12.11 13.02
C LYS A 372 3.99 -13.05 11.99
N LEU A 373 3.17 -13.91 11.38
CA LEU A 373 3.62 -14.76 10.29
C LEU A 373 4.11 -13.92 9.09
N GLY A 374 3.39 -12.86 8.74
CA GLY A 374 3.80 -11.92 7.71
C GLY A 374 5.18 -11.30 7.99
N THR A 375 5.43 -10.89 9.23
CA THR A 375 6.73 -10.37 9.67
C THR A 375 7.85 -11.42 9.53
N GLU A 376 7.59 -12.66 9.93
CA GLU A 376 8.54 -13.77 9.79
C GLU A 376 8.88 -14.04 8.32
N GLN A 377 7.87 -14.07 7.45
CA GLN A 377 8.06 -14.29 6.01
C GLN A 377 8.84 -13.14 5.35
N VAL A 378 8.54 -11.89 5.70
CA VAL A 378 9.26 -10.70 5.22
C VAL A 378 10.73 -10.73 5.68
N ASN A 379 10.99 -11.04 6.95
CA ASN A 379 12.36 -11.16 7.45
C ASN A 379 13.13 -12.28 6.75
N ARG A 380 12.48 -13.45 6.56
CA ARG A 380 13.08 -14.56 5.82
C ARG A 380 13.38 -14.17 4.37
N TYR A 381 12.45 -13.52 3.69
CA TYR A 381 12.66 -13.05 2.33
C TYR A 381 13.74 -11.95 2.26
N GLY A 382 13.78 -11.05 3.25
CA GLY A 382 14.84 -10.06 3.39
C GLY A 382 16.21 -10.69 3.50
N SER A 383 16.38 -11.67 4.42
CA SER A 383 17.66 -12.34 4.66
C SER A 383 18.19 -13.17 3.47
N GLN A 384 17.34 -13.47 2.48
CA GLN A 384 17.71 -14.17 1.25
C GLN A 384 18.27 -13.22 0.18
N ALA A 385 18.19 -11.89 0.39
CA ALA A 385 18.71 -10.94 -0.59
C ALA A 385 20.23 -11.02 -0.72
N ALA A 386 20.74 -10.97 -1.95
CA ALA A 386 22.18 -10.99 -2.24
C ALA A 386 22.90 -9.75 -1.66
N ASN A 387 22.20 -8.63 -1.55
CA ASN A 387 22.74 -7.36 -1.05
C ASN A 387 21.96 -6.89 0.19
N ARG A 388 22.69 -6.42 1.19
CA ARG A 388 22.12 -5.92 2.43
C ARG A 388 21.54 -4.51 2.29
N THR A 389 22.26 -3.64 1.58
CA THR A 389 21.90 -2.24 1.39
C THR A 389 21.78 -1.88 -0.08
N PRO A 390 20.97 -0.88 -0.44
CA PRO A 390 20.86 -0.41 -1.82
C PRO A 390 22.17 0.20 -2.36
N ALA A 391 23.05 0.68 -1.48
CA ALA A 391 24.35 1.22 -1.86
C ALA A 391 25.30 0.16 -2.43
N ASP A 392 25.09 -1.10 -2.08
CA ASP A 392 25.88 -2.24 -2.55
C ASP A 392 25.16 -3.04 -3.65
N ASN A 393 23.92 -2.64 -4.01
CA ASN A 393 23.09 -3.38 -4.96
C ASN A 393 23.29 -2.86 -6.39
N PRO A 394 23.93 -3.64 -7.28
CA PRO A 394 24.23 -3.22 -8.65
C PRO A 394 22.96 -2.95 -9.48
N TYR A 395 21.86 -3.66 -9.22
CA TYR A 395 20.58 -3.41 -9.90
C TYR A 395 19.98 -2.06 -9.56
N VAL A 396 20.03 -1.65 -8.29
CA VAL A 396 19.58 -0.33 -7.85
C VAL A 396 20.40 0.76 -8.51
N LEU A 397 21.72 0.62 -8.50
CA LEU A 397 22.64 1.61 -9.08
C LEU A 397 22.49 1.72 -10.60
N GLU A 398 22.29 0.60 -11.30
CA GLU A 398 22.06 0.58 -12.73
C GLU A 398 20.69 1.17 -13.11
N LEU A 399 19.65 0.85 -12.32
CA LEU A 399 18.33 1.41 -12.53
C LEU A 399 18.31 2.93 -12.29
N LEU A 400 19.03 3.44 -11.30
CA LEU A 400 19.21 4.88 -11.09
C LEU A 400 19.86 5.52 -12.32
N LYS A 401 20.90 4.91 -12.92
CA LYS A 401 21.49 5.40 -14.16
C LYS A 401 20.50 5.41 -15.33
N THR A 402 19.73 4.33 -15.49
CA THR A 402 18.68 4.21 -16.50
C THR A 402 17.61 5.30 -16.34
N LEU A 403 17.27 5.64 -15.09
CA LEU A 403 16.38 6.75 -14.76
C LEU A 403 17.04 8.13 -14.90
N GLY A 404 18.34 8.17 -15.25
CA GLY A 404 19.08 9.38 -15.58
C GLY A 404 19.87 10.00 -14.42
N TYR A 405 19.98 9.32 -13.27
CA TYR A 405 20.81 9.76 -12.13
C TYR A 405 22.26 9.33 -12.34
N LYS A 406 23.22 10.25 -12.20
CA LYS A 406 24.64 9.94 -12.29
C LYS A 406 25.25 9.61 -10.92
N GLU A 407 24.82 10.35 -9.91
CA GLU A 407 25.25 10.23 -8.51
C GLU A 407 24.02 10.11 -7.59
N ILE A 408 24.19 9.45 -6.46
CA ILE A 408 23.08 9.25 -5.49
C ILE A 408 22.59 10.57 -4.87
N ASP A 409 23.46 11.57 -4.76
CA ASP A 409 23.10 12.89 -4.21
C ASP A 409 22.11 13.65 -5.11
N GLU A 410 21.99 13.30 -6.40
CA GLU A 410 20.96 13.84 -7.30
C GLU A 410 19.52 13.41 -6.94
N LEU A 411 19.36 12.46 -5.99
CA LEU A 411 18.06 12.10 -5.44
C LEU A 411 17.45 13.19 -4.56
N LEU A 412 18.26 14.13 -4.08
CA LEU A 412 17.82 15.20 -3.18
C LEU A 412 17.37 16.46 -3.88
N GLU A 413 18.00 16.83 -5.00
CA GLU A 413 17.86 18.14 -5.62
C GLU A 413 17.79 18.05 -7.16
N GLY A 414 17.25 19.11 -7.78
CA GLY A 414 17.14 19.25 -9.23
C GLY A 414 15.86 18.66 -9.83
N GLU A 415 15.65 18.86 -11.12
CA GLU A 415 14.44 18.41 -11.83
C GLU A 415 14.23 16.90 -11.76
N LYS A 416 15.31 16.12 -11.71
CA LYS A 416 15.26 14.66 -11.63
C LYS A 416 14.69 14.18 -10.28
N ALA A 417 15.00 14.89 -9.19
CA ALA A 417 14.51 14.56 -7.85
C ALA A 417 12.98 14.60 -7.77
N ASN A 418 12.30 15.35 -8.63
CA ASN A 418 10.83 15.46 -8.68
C ASN A 418 10.12 14.08 -8.83
N MET A 419 10.80 13.09 -9.39
CA MET A 419 10.27 11.73 -9.47
C MET A 419 10.03 11.13 -8.07
N PHE A 420 10.86 11.50 -7.09
CA PHE A 420 10.84 10.96 -5.73
C PHE A 420 10.31 11.96 -4.69
N ILE A 421 9.88 13.14 -5.11
CA ILE A 421 9.43 14.20 -4.21
C ILE A 421 7.93 14.46 -4.40
N ARG A 422 7.26 14.76 -3.30
CA ARG A 422 5.89 15.28 -3.26
C ARG A 422 5.81 16.54 -2.40
N ASN A 423 4.80 17.36 -2.66
CA ASN A 423 4.56 18.56 -1.89
C ASN A 423 3.43 18.32 -0.88
N PHE A 424 3.76 18.44 0.42
CA PHE A 424 2.78 18.30 1.51
C PHE A 424 2.09 19.62 1.90
N ASP A 425 2.48 20.75 1.29
CA ASP A 425 1.95 22.09 1.61
C ASP A 425 0.67 22.43 0.81
N ARG A 426 0.16 21.50 0.00
CA ARG A 426 -1.05 21.68 -0.83
C ARG A 426 -2.25 20.91 -0.30
#